data_330972dce2896e6dd1ff262afae8a288
#
_entry.id   330972dce2896e6dd1ff262afae8a288
#
_cell.length_a   1.000
_cell.length_b   1.000
_cell.length_c   1.000
_cell.angle_alpha   90.00
_cell.angle_beta   90.00
_cell.angle_gamma   90.00
#
_symmetry.space_group_name_H-M   'P 1'
#
loop_
_entity.id
_entity.type
_entity.pdbx_description
1 polymer ?
#
loop_
_entity_poly.entity_id
_entity_poly.type
_entity_poly.pdbx_seq_one_letter_code
_entity_poly.pdbx_strand_id
1 'polypeptide(L)'
;MAGINKVILIGRLGRDPEVRYTPDGTAVANFSIATSESWTDKSSGEKREKTEWHRIVAWRRLGEICGEYLSKGREVYVEGKLQTRSWEQDGITRYSTEIVASTVQFLGGRDAGGQGPQTGQGSGAGGFQDQGYPDPPNLQNEPDDDIPF
;
A
#
# COMPACT_ATOMS: atom_id res chain seq x y z
N MET A 1 13.52 10.92 29.58
CA MET A 1 12.61 11.77 28.76
C MET A 1 11.89 10.88 27.77
N ALA A 2 10.57 10.94 27.74
CA ALA A 2 9.77 10.22 26.76
C ALA A 2 9.66 11.02 25.46
N GLY A 3 9.74 10.34 24.34
CA GLY A 3 9.56 10.94 23.02
C GLY A 3 8.60 10.10 22.17
N ILE A 4 8.25 10.61 21.01
CA ILE A 4 7.44 9.92 20.01
C ILE A 4 8.33 9.61 18.80
N ASN A 5 8.28 8.36 18.36
CA ASN A 5 8.92 7.93 17.11
C ASN A 5 7.92 7.05 16.36
N LYS A 6 7.18 7.67 15.46
CA LYS A 6 6.12 7.00 14.70
C LYS A 6 6.14 7.45 13.25
N VAL A 7 6.01 6.47 12.37
CA VAL A 7 5.89 6.67 10.93
C VAL A 7 4.60 6.02 10.45
N ILE A 8 3.86 6.72 9.62
CA ILE A 8 2.65 6.22 8.96
C ILE A 8 2.81 6.48 7.46
N LEU A 9 2.70 5.43 6.67
CA LEU A 9 2.85 5.50 5.22
C LEU A 9 1.77 4.71 4.51
N ILE A 10 1.33 5.22 3.37
CA ILE A 10 0.60 4.46 2.36
C ILE A 10 1.38 4.61 1.06
N GLY A 11 1.78 3.49 0.47
CA GLY A 11 2.56 3.49 -0.74
C GLY A 11 2.53 2.16 -1.46
N ARG A 12 3.23 2.10 -2.59
CA ARG A 12 3.31 0.89 -3.43
C ARG A 12 4.70 0.31 -3.41
N LEU A 13 4.76 -1.03 -3.37
CA LEU A 13 6.03 -1.73 -3.45
C LEU A 13 6.68 -1.55 -4.82
N GLY A 14 7.98 -1.22 -4.81
CA GLY A 14 8.77 -1.11 -6.03
C GLY A 14 9.27 -2.45 -6.56
N ARG A 15 9.34 -3.45 -5.71
CA ARG A 15 9.75 -4.83 -6.02
C ARG A 15 9.20 -5.78 -4.96
N ASP A 16 9.30 -7.08 -5.24
CA ASP A 16 8.91 -8.11 -4.29
C ASP A 16 9.72 -8.03 -3.00
N PRO A 17 9.11 -8.32 -1.83
CA PRO A 17 9.83 -8.37 -0.57
C PRO A 17 10.93 -9.43 -0.58
N GLU A 18 12.05 -9.10 0.05
CA GLU A 18 13.13 -10.04 0.29
C GLU A 18 13.04 -10.55 1.72
N VAL A 19 12.84 -11.85 1.87
CA VAL A 19 12.78 -12.50 3.19
C VAL A 19 14.09 -13.20 3.49
N ARG A 20 14.63 -12.91 4.64
CA ARG A 20 15.81 -13.57 5.20
C ARG A 20 15.50 -14.12 6.57
N TYR A 21 16.28 -15.09 7.00
CA TYR A 21 16.20 -15.66 8.34
C TYR A 21 17.50 -15.38 9.09
N THR A 22 17.37 -14.94 10.33
CA THR A 22 18.51 -14.77 11.23
C THR A 22 19.03 -16.15 11.67
N PRO A 23 20.25 -16.26 12.26
CA PRO A 23 20.80 -17.54 12.72
C PRO A 23 19.90 -18.28 13.71
N ASP A 24 19.08 -17.58 14.46
CA ASP A 24 18.08 -18.14 15.40
C ASP A 24 16.73 -18.49 14.75
N GLY A 25 16.63 -18.36 13.41
CA GLY A 25 15.43 -18.72 12.66
C GLY A 25 14.34 -17.64 12.60
N THR A 26 14.63 -16.41 13.02
CA THR A 26 13.68 -15.30 12.94
C THR A 26 13.57 -14.75 11.52
N ALA A 27 12.36 -14.65 11.00
CA ALA A 27 12.08 -14.09 9.69
C ALA A 27 12.24 -12.56 9.70
N VAL A 28 12.86 -12.02 8.66
CA VAL A 28 13.02 -10.59 8.41
C VAL A 28 12.67 -10.31 6.95
N ALA A 29 11.62 -9.56 6.72
CA ALA A 29 11.25 -9.10 5.40
C ALA A 29 11.74 -7.67 5.17
N ASN A 30 12.39 -7.44 4.05
CA ASN A 30 12.85 -6.13 3.61
C ASN A 30 12.15 -5.78 2.30
N PHE A 31 11.55 -4.62 2.25
CA PHE A 31 10.92 -4.10 1.04
C PHE A 31 10.95 -2.57 1.02
N SER A 32 10.73 -2.00 -0.15
CA SER A 32 10.65 -0.55 -0.32
C SER A 32 9.29 -0.17 -0.85
N ILE A 33 8.74 0.91 -0.32
CA ILE A 33 7.50 1.49 -0.80
C ILE A 33 7.74 2.91 -1.27
N ALA A 34 7.00 3.31 -2.31
CA ALA A 34 7.04 4.64 -2.88
C ALA A 34 5.84 5.45 -2.43
N THR A 35 6.11 6.68 -2.00
CA THR A 35 5.10 7.72 -1.84
C THR A 35 5.36 8.81 -2.85
N SER A 36 4.34 9.29 -3.53
CA SER A 36 4.48 10.30 -4.58
C SER A 36 3.66 11.54 -4.25
N GLU A 37 4.27 12.68 -4.47
CA GLU A 37 3.65 13.98 -4.37
C GLU A 37 3.62 14.61 -5.76
N SER A 38 2.53 15.25 -6.09
CA SER A 38 2.41 16.01 -7.34
C SER A 38 1.91 17.42 -7.06
N TRP A 39 2.52 18.39 -7.73
CA TRP A 39 2.13 19.78 -7.63
C TRP A 39 2.30 20.48 -8.97
N THR A 40 1.67 21.63 -9.12
CA THR A 40 1.86 22.48 -10.28
C THR A 40 2.86 23.58 -9.93
N ASP A 41 3.92 23.70 -10.72
CA ASP A 41 4.89 24.77 -10.59
C ASP A 41 4.24 26.11 -10.99
N LYS A 42 4.18 27.05 -10.07
CA LYS A 42 3.56 28.34 -10.30
C LYS A 42 4.29 29.20 -11.31
N SER A 43 5.61 29.01 -11.47
CA SER A 43 6.41 29.81 -12.39
C SER A 43 6.34 29.32 -13.83
N SER A 44 6.27 28.01 -14.08
CA SER A 44 6.23 27.41 -15.41
C SER A 44 4.85 26.88 -15.80
N GLY A 45 3.93 26.70 -14.86
CA GLY A 45 2.64 26.05 -15.07
C GLY A 45 2.72 24.54 -15.32
N GLU A 46 3.90 23.95 -15.20
CA GLU A 46 4.13 22.53 -15.41
C GLU A 46 3.75 21.72 -14.18
N LYS A 47 3.21 20.54 -14.43
CA LYS A 47 2.97 19.55 -13.39
C LYS A 47 4.27 18.85 -13.04
N ARG A 48 4.62 18.87 -11.75
CA ARG A 48 5.81 18.20 -11.22
C ARG A 48 5.41 17.08 -10.29
N GLU A 49 6.23 16.06 -10.27
CA GLU A 49 6.06 14.90 -9.42
C GLU A 49 7.38 14.56 -8.72
N LYS A 50 7.28 14.20 -7.45
CA LYS A 50 8.40 13.71 -6.65
C LYS A 50 8.01 12.41 -5.97
N THR A 51 8.87 11.42 -6.09
CA THR A 51 8.70 10.12 -5.43
C THR A 51 9.75 9.95 -4.34
N GLU A 52 9.29 9.57 -3.16
CA GLU A 52 10.15 9.22 -2.02
C GLU A 52 10.09 7.71 -1.80
N TRP A 53 11.25 7.09 -1.65
CA TRP A 53 11.39 5.66 -1.39
C TRP A 53 11.69 5.41 0.08
N HIS A 54 10.87 4.57 0.70
CA HIS A 54 11.00 4.24 2.12
C HIS A 54 11.40 2.77 2.26
N ARG A 55 12.43 2.52 3.05
CA ARG A 55 12.87 1.16 3.39
C ARG A 55 12.11 0.66 4.58
N ILE A 56 11.43 -0.47 4.43
CA ILE A 56 10.61 -1.10 5.45
C ILE A 56 11.24 -2.41 5.86
N VAL A 57 11.32 -2.65 7.16
CA VAL A 57 11.77 -3.89 7.75
C VAL A 57 10.66 -4.44 8.62
N ALA A 58 10.26 -5.67 8.37
CA ALA A 58 9.25 -6.36 9.16
C ALA A 58 9.84 -7.64 9.76
N TRP A 59 9.68 -7.80 11.07
CA TRP A 59 10.27 -8.87 11.85
C TRP A 59 9.25 -9.94 12.22
N ARG A 60 9.74 -11.16 12.38
CA ARG A 60 8.98 -12.31 12.92
C ARG A 60 7.74 -12.62 12.07
N ARG A 61 6.61 -12.81 12.71
CA ARG A 61 5.36 -13.15 12.03
C ARG A 61 4.94 -12.11 11.01
N LEU A 62 5.13 -10.84 11.30
CA LEU A 62 4.84 -9.76 10.34
C LEU A 62 5.74 -9.86 9.10
N GLY A 63 7.01 -10.20 9.27
CA GLY A 63 7.94 -10.46 8.18
C GLY A 63 7.52 -11.64 7.30
N GLU A 64 7.08 -12.73 7.89
CA GLU A 64 6.55 -13.90 7.17
C GLU A 64 5.32 -13.53 6.35
N ILE A 65 4.37 -12.81 6.94
CA ILE A 65 3.15 -12.36 6.28
C ILE A 65 3.47 -11.44 5.11
N CYS A 66 4.37 -10.48 5.29
CA CYS A 66 4.80 -9.58 4.22
C CYS A 66 5.47 -10.35 3.07
N GLY A 67 6.33 -11.30 3.38
CA GLY A 67 7.01 -12.11 2.37
C GLY A 67 6.07 -13.01 1.58
N GLU A 68 5.02 -13.50 2.22
CA GLU A 68 4.04 -14.41 1.60
C GLU A 68 3.02 -13.68 0.74
N TYR A 69 2.52 -12.53 1.18
CA TYR A 69 1.38 -11.87 0.56
C TYR A 69 1.70 -10.60 -0.22
N LEU A 70 2.85 -9.98 0.00
CA LEU A 70 3.22 -8.77 -0.73
C LEU A 70 3.94 -9.10 -2.04
N SER A 71 3.70 -8.27 -3.03
CA SER A 71 4.37 -8.33 -4.33
C SER A 71 4.57 -6.95 -4.91
N LYS A 72 5.44 -6.84 -5.91
CA LYS A 72 5.68 -5.60 -6.65
C LYS A 72 4.37 -4.94 -7.10
N GLY A 73 4.27 -3.64 -6.88
CA GLY A 73 3.12 -2.83 -7.27
C GLY A 73 1.95 -2.83 -6.30
N ARG A 74 1.99 -3.69 -5.28
CA ARG A 74 0.94 -3.75 -4.26
C ARG A 74 0.95 -2.49 -3.39
N GLU A 75 -0.24 -2.00 -3.08
CA GLU A 75 -0.43 -0.88 -2.18
C GLU A 75 -0.59 -1.37 -0.75
N VAL A 76 0.10 -0.72 0.16
CA VAL A 76 0.09 -1.10 1.58
C VAL A 76 0.05 0.13 2.48
N TYR A 77 -0.59 -0.07 3.63
CA TYR A 77 -0.51 0.84 4.77
C TYR A 77 0.51 0.28 5.76
N VAL A 78 1.45 1.11 6.18
CA VAL A 78 2.51 0.73 7.14
C VAL A 78 2.53 1.71 8.31
N GLU A 79 2.50 1.18 9.52
CA GLU A 79 2.87 1.91 10.73
C GLU A 79 4.17 1.32 11.28
N GLY A 80 5.03 2.17 11.77
CA GLY A 80 6.28 1.76 12.36
C GLY A 80 7.02 2.89 13.03
N LYS A 81 8.31 2.68 13.23
CA LYS A 81 9.23 3.66 13.81
C LYS A 81 10.50 3.76 12.97
N LEU A 82 11.13 4.92 13.01
CA LEU A 82 12.45 5.10 12.43
C LEU A 82 13.50 4.41 13.30
N GLN A 83 14.42 3.72 12.66
CA GLN A 83 15.57 3.13 13.30
C GLN A 83 16.78 3.31 12.39
N THR A 84 17.85 3.88 12.93
CA THR A 84 19.13 4.02 12.24
C THR A 84 20.09 2.96 12.76
N ARG A 85 20.69 2.22 11.84
CA ARG A 85 21.79 1.32 12.14
C ARG A 85 23.08 1.82 11.51
N SER A 86 24.19 1.50 12.11
CA SER A 86 25.52 1.85 11.60
C SER A 86 26.38 0.59 11.50
N TRP A 87 27.28 0.60 10.53
CA TRP A 87 28.30 -0.44 10.35
C TRP A 87 29.56 0.17 9.77
N GLU A 88 30.69 -0.50 9.96
CA GLU A 88 31.92 -0.14 9.32
C GLU A 88 32.14 -0.95 8.04
N GLN A 89 32.50 -0.25 6.98
CA GLN A 89 32.90 -0.82 5.73
C GLN A 89 34.12 -0.07 5.18
N ASP A 90 35.21 -0.79 4.95
CA ASP A 90 36.47 -0.21 4.45
C ASP A 90 37.01 0.97 5.29
N GLY A 91 36.88 0.86 6.62
CA GLY A 91 37.30 1.92 7.55
C GLY A 91 36.39 3.14 7.62
N ILE A 92 35.25 3.09 6.92
CA ILE A 92 34.26 4.16 6.89
C ILE A 92 32.99 3.70 7.63
N THR A 93 32.52 4.51 8.58
CA THR A 93 31.25 4.28 9.25
C THR A 93 30.09 4.69 8.33
N ARG A 94 29.20 3.74 8.06
CA ARG A 94 28.00 3.96 7.25
C ARG A 94 26.75 3.86 8.11
N TYR A 95 25.74 4.60 7.70
CA TYR A 95 24.43 4.66 8.38
C TYR A 95 23.31 4.32 7.40
N SER A 96 22.32 3.63 7.89
CA SER A 96 21.07 3.40 7.17
C SER A 96 19.90 3.63 8.10
N THR A 97 18.97 4.48 7.68
CA THR A 97 17.72 4.71 8.40
C THR A 97 16.62 3.91 7.73
N GLU A 98 15.97 3.10 8.53
CA GLU A 98 14.91 2.18 8.09
C GLU A 98 13.66 2.40 8.93
N ILE A 99 12.53 1.96 8.42
CA ILE A 99 11.27 1.95 9.14
C ILE A 99 11.01 0.53 9.61
N VAL A 100 11.03 0.33 10.92
CA VAL A 100 10.66 -0.95 11.52
C VAL A 100 9.16 -1.00 11.65
N ALA A 101 8.52 -1.83 10.83
CA ALA A 101 7.07 -1.94 10.81
C ALA A 101 6.53 -2.62 12.07
N SER A 102 5.48 -2.07 12.63
CA SER A 102 4.67 -2.69 13.68
C SER A 102 3.34 -3.20 13.16
N THR A 103 2.81 -2.54 12.12
CA THR A 103 1.55 -2.89 11.48
C THR A 103 1.69 -2.74 9.97
N VAL A 104 1.22 -3.73 9.24
CA VAL A 104 1.10 -3.69 7.78
C VAL A 104 -0.30 -4.14 7.39
N GLN A 105 -0.99 -3.32 6.62
CA GLN A 105 -2.30 -3.65 6.07
C GLN A 105 -2.24 -3.60 4.55
N PHE A 106 -2.77 -4.62 3.91
CA PHE A 106 -2.83 -4.71 2.45
C PHE A 106 -4.01 -3.88 1.96
N LEU A 107 -3.70 -2.89 1.12
CA LEU A 107 -4.68 -2.03 0.48
C LEU A 107 -4.79 -2.38 -1.00
N GLY A 108 -5.83 -1.87 -1.64
CA GLY A 108 -6.03 -2.10 -3.06
C GLY A 108 -6.70 -3.43 -3.39
N GLY A 109 -7.32 -3.43 -4.56
CA GLY A 109 -8.28 -4.41 -4.98
C GLY A 109 -7.81 -5.84 -4.99
N ARG A 110 -8.79 -6.70 -4.90
CA ARG A 110 -8.68 -8.10 -5.28
C ARG A 110 -7.94 -8.20 -6.60
N ASP A 111 -6.92 -9.01 -6.65
CA ASP A 111 -6.41 -9.48 -7.92
C ASP A 111 -7.59 -9.97 -8.75
N ALA A 112 -7.83 -9.31 -9.87
CA ALA A 112 -8.74 -9.80 -10.89
C ALA A 112 -8.06 -11.01 -11.58
N GLY A 113 -7.82 -12.05 -10.81
CA GLY A 113 -7.20 -13.31 -11.20
C GLY A 113 -8.08 -14.48 -10.81
N GLY A 114 -9.39 -14.28 -10.81
CA GLY A 114 -10.37 -15.35 -10.72
C GLY A 114 -10.95 -15.60 -12.10
N GLN A 115 -10.32 -16.46 -12.88
CA GLN A 115 -11.01 -17.17 -13.96
C GLN A 115 -12.17 -17.92 -13.34
N GLY A 116 -13.37 -17.37 -13.49
CA GLY A 116 -14.58 -18.10 -13.23
C GLY A 116 -14.67 -19.31 -14.17
N PRO A 117 -15.12 -20.47 -13.69
CA PRO A 117 -15.31 -21.62 -14.57
C PRO A 117 -16.39 -21.29 -15.60
N GLN A 118 -16.04 -21.33 -16.85
CA GLN A 118 -16.97 -21.44 -17.97
C GLN A 118 -17.67 -22.79 -17.84
N THR A 119 -18.88 -22.78 -17.33
CA THR A 119 -19.79 -23.92 -17.56
C THR A 119 -20.70 -23.56 -18.72
N GLY A 120 -20.63 -24.44 -19.68
CA GLY A 120 -21.30 -24.36 -20.95
C GLY A 120 -22.83 -24.40 -20.90
N GLN A 121 -23.34 -23.90 -21.98
CA GLN A 121 -24.57 -24.25 -22.70
C GLN A 121 -25.69 -24.98 -21.93
N GLY A 122 -26.80 -24.31 -21.85
CA GLY A 122 -28.09 -24.93 -21.61
C GLY A 122 -29.21 -24.00 -22.11
N SER A 123 -29.76 -24.34 -23.26
CA SER A 123 -30.94 -23.73 -23.87
C SER A 123 -32.15 -23.88 -22.95
N GLY A 124 -32.91 -22.81 -22.79
CA GLY A 124 -34.25 -22.89 -22.15
C GLY A 124 -34.98 -21.57 -22.24
N ALA A 125 -35.87 -21.49 -23.19
CA ALA A 125 -36.84 -20.39 -23.35
C ALA A 125 -37.79 -20.32 -22.15
N GLY A 126 -38.04 -19.11 -21.64
CA GLY A 126 -39.09 -18.86 -20.66
C GLY A 126 -39.15 -17.38 -20.34
N GLY A 127 -40.09 -16.68 -20.98
CA GLY A 127 -40.33 -15.27 -20.74
C GLY A 127 -40.87 -15.03 -19.32
N PHE A 128 -40.41 -14.01 -18.71
CA PHE A 128 -41.09 -13.36 -17.59
C PHE A 128 -41.09 -11.86 -17.76
N GLN A 129 -42.24 -11.33 -17.54
CA GLN A 129 -42.70 -9.97 -17.71
C GLN A 129 -41.85 -8.96 -16.94
N ASP A 130 -41.58 -7.89 -17.65
CA ASP A 130 -41.21 -6.57 -17.19
C ASP A 130 -42.12 -6.12 -16.02
N GLN A 131 -41.58 -6.01 -14.84
CA GLN A 131 -42.11 -5.19 -13.77
C GLN A 131 -41.08 -4.13 -13.44
N GLY A 132 -41.39 -2.92 -13.90
CA GLY A 132 -40.60 -1.73 -13.71
C GLY A 132 -40.29 -1.47 -12.24
N TYR A 133 -39.01 -1.33 -11.98
CA TYR A 133 -38.51 -0.73 -10.75
C TYR A 133 -38.71 0.80 -10.85
N PRO A 134 -39.23 1.44 -9.81
CA PRO A 134 -39.29 2.89 -9.77
C PRO A 134 -37.91 3.48 -9.68
N ASP A 135 -37.67 4.50 -10.48
CA ASP A 135 -36.45 5.30 -10.47
C ASP A 135 -36.18 5.83 -9.05
N PRO A 136 -34.90 5.82 -8.62
CA PRO A 136 -34.52 6.47 -7.37
C PRO A 136 -34.74 8.00 -7.49
N PRO A 137 -35.18 8.65 -6.40
CA PRO A 137 -35.43 10.07 -6.44
C PRO A 137 -34.13 10.85 -6.72
N ASN A 138 -34.25 11.74 -7.70
CA ASN A 138 -33.22 12.70 -8.07
C ASN A 138 -32.93 13.66 -6.90
N LEU A 139 -31.85 13.42 -6.19
CA LEU A 139 -31.33 14.36 -5.19
C LEU A 139 -30.48 15.43 -5.90
N GLN A 140 -31.14 16.32 -6.59
CA GLN A 140 -30.55 17.62 -6.93
C GLN A 140 -30.92 18.59 -5.81
N ASN A 141 -29.92 19.11 -5.19
CA ASN A 141 -29.82 20.21 -4.23
C ASN A 141 -29.45 19.76 -2.82
N GLU A 142 -28.16 19.61 -2.61
CA GLU A 142 -27.59 19.97 -1.32
C GLU A 142 -26.78 21.26 -1.52
N PRO A 143 -27.01 22.28 -0.70
CA PRO A 143 -26.19 23.50 -0.75
C PRO A 143 -24.78 23.18 -0.25
N ASP A 144 -23.81 23.72 -0.96
CA ASP A 144 -22.41 23.76 -0.53
C ASP A 144 -22.33 24.29 0.91
N ASP A 145 -22.07 23.38 1.85
CA ASP A 145 -21.59 23.78 3.16
C ASP A 145 -20.12 24.13 3.03
N ASP A 146 -19.84 25.40 2.82
CA ASP A 146 -18.53 25.98 3.02
C ASP A 146 -18.05 25.68 4.44
N ILE A 147 -17.14 24.75 4.58
CA ILE A 147 -16.41 24.55 5.82
C ILE A 147 -15.23 25.51 5.79
N PRO A 148 -15.22 26.57 6.61
CA PRO A 148 -14.07 27.46 6.70
C PRO A 148 -12.94 26.79 7.47
N PHE A 149 -11.81 26.65 6.84
CA PHE A 149 -10.55 26.33 7.50
C PHE A 149 -9.82 27.61 7.91
#